data_6f83b8cded6cb1873b818c96b620f777
#
_entry.id   6f83b8cded6cb1873b818c96b620f777
#
_cell.length_a   1.000
_cell.length_b   1.000
_cell.length_c   1.000
_cell.angle_alpha   90.00
_cell.angle_beta   90.00
_cell.angle_gamma   90.00
#
_symmetry.space_group_name_H-M   'P 1'
#
loop_
_entity.id
_entity.type
_entity.pdbx_description
1 polymer ?
#
loop_
_entity_poly.entity_id
_entity_poly.type
_entity_poly.pdbx_seq_one_letter_code
_entity_poly.pdbx_strand_id
1 'polypeptide(L)'
;MRRTTAKAIDKSLLLVTTLLLAGKTYNVPSKEIWDAILHDRSYLMLVLLGVAGAFGALTPFEGWQTRSLADRNVTMRRRVLSTFGRLLDIGGQVQPPLATGDLALHIWRKRRTLRHPVQGVLKRVATYRMASYPTTRSFSPRKGVGVVGLCWLYDREVDFDVEPLAARLTDEATFDSFVSQHGPASVMNLTWKTFEVVKHRGAVFATPIRNGRNRFVGCISVDASHGYDVLLRRDLLEEMSNLGMAIGREDFECT
;
A
#
# COMPACT_ATOMS: atom_id res chain seq x y z
N MET A 1 2.98 4.33 -15.55
CA MET A 1 4.06 3.42 -16.01
C MET A 1 4.64 2.70 -14.80
N ARG A 2 4.88 1.39 -14.89
CA ARG A 2 5.51 0.65 -13.78
C ARG A 2 6.97 1.12 -13.67
N ARG A 3 7.47 1.36 -12.45
CA ARG A 3 8.89 1.74 -12.19
C ARG A 3 9.90 0.82 -12.90
N THR A 4 9.57 -0.47 -13.02
CA THR A 4 10.36 -1.46 -13.74
C THR A 4 10.46 -1.15 -15.23
N THR A 5 9.38 -0.68 -15.87
CA THR A 5 9.36 -0.33 -17.29
C THR A 5 10.18 0.93 -17.57
N ALA A 6 10.06 1.96 -16.70
CA ALA A 6 10.86 3.16 -16.81
C ALA A 6 12.37 2.86 -16.70
N LYS A 7 12.77 2.08 -15.68
CA LYS A 7 14.18 1.65 -15.51
C LYS A 7 14.71 0.81 -16.67
N ALA A 8 13.86 -0.02 -17.27
CA ALA A 8 14.24 -0.80 -18.45
C ALA A 8 14.50 0.11 -19.65
N ILE A 9 13.63 1.12 -19.86
CA ILE A 9 13.79 2.11 -20.93
C ILE A 9 15.07 2.92 -20.73
N ASP A 10 15.33 3.42 -19.50
CA ASP A 10 16.53 4.19 -19.19
C ASP A 10 17.81 3.39 -19.47
N LYS A 11 17.87 2.13 -19.01
CA LYS A 11 19.02 1.25 -19.26
C LYS A 11 19.19 0.90 -20.73
N SER A 12 18.09 0.68 -21.45
CA SER A 12 18.13 0.41 -22.90
C SER A 12 18.63 1.64 -23.66
N LEU A 13 18.20 2.83 -23.28
CA LEU A 13 18.65 4.08 -23.90
C LEU A 13 20.16 4.29 -23.68
N LEU A 14 20.65 4.07 -22.45
CA LEU A 14 22.07 4.15 -22.14
C LEU A 14 22.89 3.15 -22.97
N LEU A 15 22.42 1.90 -23.04
CA LEU A 15 23.09 0.84 -23.83
C LEU A 15 23.17 1.23 -25.30
N VAL A 16 22.07 1.66 -25.91
CA VAL A 16 22.01 2.08 -27.32
C VAL A 16 22.95 3.27 -27.56
N THR A 17 22.90 4.27 -26.69
CA THR A 17 23.77 5.46 -26.80
C THR A 17 25.27 5.07 -26.74
N THR A 18 25.61 4.19 -25.79
CA THR A 18 26.99 3.71 -25.63
C THR A 18 27.44 2.90 -26.85
N LEU A 19 26.58 2.03 -27.39
CA LEU A 19 26.87 1.25 -28.58
C LEU A 19 27.04 2.13 -29.84
N LEU A 20 26.22 3.17 -29.99
CA LEU A 20 26.37 4.13 -31.09
C LEU A 20 27.69 4.91 -31.00
N LEU A 21 28.06 5.37 -29.81
CA LEU A 21 29.34 6.05 -29.58
C LEU A 21 30.53 5.11 -29.85
N ALA A 22 30.47 3.88 -29.36
CA ALA A 22 31.51 2.87 -29.63
C ALA A 22 31.58 2.54 -31.11
N GLY A 23 30.44 2.31 -31.77
CA GLY A 23 30.38 2.03 -33.22
C GLY A 23 31.04 3.13 -34.05
N LYS A 24 30.77 4.41 -33.70
CA LYS A 24 31.44 5.55 -34.38
C LYS A 24 32.95 5.56 -34.11
N THR A 25 33.35 5.35 -32.83
CA THR A 25 34.77 5.38 -32.42
C THR A 25 35.58 4.31 -33.16
N TYR A 26 35.02 3.12 -33.34
CA TYR A 26 35.67 2.00 -33.99
C TYR A 26 35.34 1.84 -35.48
N ASN A 27 34.56 2.77 -36.06
CA ASN A 27 34.10 2.74 -37.47
C ASN A 27 33.33 1.44 -37.80
N VAL A 28 32.50 0.95 -36.89
CA VAL A 28 31.68 -0.25 -37.12
C VAL A 28 30.24 0.22 -37.42
N PRO A 29 29.61 -0.20 -38.55
CA PRO A 29 30.06 -1.17 -39.55
C PRO A 29 31.09 -0.63 -40.56
N SER A 30 31.08 0.66 -40.93
CA SER A 30 32.10 1.28 -41.77
C SER A 30 32.18 2.79 -41.58
N LYS A 31 33.32 3.41 -41.94
CA LYS A 31 33.50 4.86 -41.85
C LYS A 31 32.53 5.61 -42.77
N GLU A 32 32.29 5.09 -43.97
CA GLU A 32 31.42 5.71 -44.99
C GLU A 32 29.98 5.88 -44.49
N ILE A 33 29.46 4.87 -43.76
CA ILE A 33 28.12 4.94 -43.18
C ILE A 33 28.04 6.06 -42.13
N TRP A 34 29.05 6.18 -41.27
CA TRP A 34 29.09 7.21 -40.27
C TRP A 34 29.24 8.60 -40.87
N ASP A 35 30.07 8.75 -41.90
CA ASP A 35 30.25 10.01 -42.58
C ASP A 35 28.97 10.43 -43.34
N ALA A 36 28.24 9.49 -43.92
CA ALA A 36 26.95 9.75 -44.53
C ALA A 36 25.88 10.19 -43.52
N ILE A 37 25.84 9.57 -42.31
CA ILE A 37 24.89 9.92 -41.26
C ILE A 37 25.23 11.27 -40.63
N LEU A 38 26.50 11.62 -40.48
CA LEU A 38 26.97 12.79 -39.74
C LEU A 38 27.32 13.97 -40.59
N HIS A 39 27.28 13.84 -41.93
CA HIS A 39 27.78 14.85 -42.89
C HIS A 39 27.30 16.27 -42.58
N ASP A 40 25.99 16.46 -42.24
CA ASP A 40 25.43 17.76 -41.86
C ASP A 40 24.93 17.82 -40.41
N ARG A 41 25.26 16.83 -39.58
CA ARG A 41 24.66 16.63 -38.24
C ARG A 41 25.69 16.36 -37.16
N SER A 42 26.82 17.05 -37.20
CA SER A 42 27.91 16.89 -36.21
C SER A 42 27.44 17.10 -34.74
N TYR A 43 26.37 17.90 -34.55
CA TYR A 43 25.73 18.11 -33.23
C TYR A 43 25.15 16.81 -32.65
N LEU A 44 24.81 15.80 -33.46
CA LEU A 44 24.27 14.53 -32.95
C LEU A 44 25.27 13.83 -32.03
N MET A 45 26.59 13.93 -32.31
CA MET A 45 27.60 13.36 -31.41
C MET A 45 27.66 14.06 -30.07
N LEU A 46 27.49 15.37 -30.03
CA LEU A 46 27.40 16.14 -28.79
C LEU A 46 26.15 15.75 -28.00
N VAL A 47 25.01 15.58 -28.66
CA VAL A 47 23.77 15.14 -28.03
C VAL A 47 23.93 13.73 -27.44
N LEU A 48 24.50 12.78 -28.19
CA LEU A 48 24.75 11.42 -27.71
C LEU A 48 25.70 11.42 -26.52
N LEU A 49 26.76 12.20 -26.56
CA LEU A 49 27.72 12.33 -25.46
C LEU A 49 27.05 12.97 -24.23
N GLY A 50 26.24 14.00 -24.41
CA GLY A 50 25.48 14.65 -23.34
C GLY A 50 24.48 13.68 -22.67
N VAL A 51 23.77 12.90 -23.48
CA VAL A 51 22.84 11.87 -22.98
C VAL A 51 23.59 10.78 -22.21
N ALA A 52 24.70 10.25 -22.77
CA ALA A 52 25.51 9.25 -22.06
C ALA A 52 26.07 9.77 -20.74
N GLY A 53 26.58 11.01 -20.73
CA GLY A 53 27.09 11.67 -19.53
C GLY A 53 26.02 11.90 -18.46
N ALA A 54 24.84 12.37 -18.86
CA ALA A 54 23.70 12.58 -17.94
C ALA A 54 23.25 11.26 -17.30
N PHE A 55 23.08 10.20 -18.09
CA PHE A 55 22.69 8.88 -17.55
C PHE A 55 23.80 8.24 -16.71
N GLY A 56 25.08 8.42 -17.07
CA GLY A 56 26.22 7.96 -16.28
C GLY A 56 26.28 8.63 -14.92
N ALA A 57 26.02 9.93 -14.84
CA ALA A 57 25.99 10.69 -13.60
C ALA A 57 24.80 10.34 -12.70
N LEU A 58 23.66 9.91 -13.24
CA LEU A 58 22.47 9.56 -12.46
C LEU A 58 22.55 8.16 -11.83
N THR A 59 23.39 7.26 -12.35
CA THR A 59 23.50 5.87 -11.87
C THR A 59 23.90 5.74 -10.39
N PRO A 60 24.87 6.52 -9.84
CA PRO A 60 25.20 6.49 -8.43
C PRO A 60 24.03 6.93 -7.51
N PHE A 61 23.26 7.95 -7.94
CA PHE A 61 22.08 8.43 -7.22
C PHE A 61 20.99 7.38 -7.11
N GLU A 62 20.76 6.58 -8.15
CA GLU A 62 19.81 5.48 -8.11
C GLU A 62 20.21 4.39 -7.11
N GLY A 63 21.50 4.07 -7.04
CA GLY A 63 22.02 3.11 -6.06
C GLY A 63 21.80 3.58 -4.63
N TRP A 64 22.08 4.84 -4.35
CA TRP A 64 21.87 5.45 -3.04
C TRP A 64 20.39 5.53 -2.66
N GLN A 65 19.52 5.97 -3.57
CA GLN A 65 18.07 5.97 -3.34
C GLN A 65 17.51 4.56 -3.10
N THR A 66 17.99 3.57 -3.82
CA THR A 66 17.54 2.18 -3.65
C THR A 66 17.93 1.62 -2.29
N ARG A 67 19.17 1.90 -1.82
CA ARG A 67 19.62 1.51 -0.47
C ARG A 67 18.82 2.23 0.62
N SER A 68 18.66 3.54 0.52
CA SER A 68 17.87 4.33 1.48
C SER A 68 16.41 3.83 1.58
N LEU A 69 15.78 3.47 0.46
CA LEU A 69 14.44 2.88 0.46
C LEU A 69 14.42 1.47 1.07
N ALA A 70 15.44 0.66 0.84
CA ALA A 70 15.56 -0.67 1.45
C ALA A 70 15.69 -0.58 2.97
N ASP A 71 16.54 0.31 3.48
CA ASP A 71 16.76 0.53 4.92
C ASP A 71 15.48 1.05 5.61
N ARG A 72 14.77 1.99 4.97
CA ARG A 72 13.47 2.46 5.46
C ARG A 72 12.43 1.35 5.52
N ASN A 73 12.37 0.48 4.51
CA ASN A 73 11.46 -0.66 4.49
C ASN A 73 11.77 -1.66 5.61
N VAL A 74 13.05 -1.92 5.89
CA VAL A 74 13.47 -2.80 7.01
C VAL A 74 13.07 -2.19 8.34
N THR A 75 13.33 -0.91 8.55
CA THR A 75 12.97 -0.19 9.79
C THR A 75 11.45 -0.17 10.00
N MET A 76 10.69 0.15 8.95
CA MET A 76 9.22 0.13 9.00
C MET A 76 8.71 -1.27 9.35
N ARG A 77 9.25 -2.31 8.69
CA ARG A 77 8.86 -3.70 8.95
C ARG A 77 9.14 -4.11 10.40
N ARG A 78 10.29 -3.74 10.96
CA ARG A 78 10.62 -4.00 12.37
C ARG A 78 9.63 -3.33 13.32
N ARG A 79 9.29 -2.06 13.09
CA ARG A 79 8.30 -1.33 13.90
C ARG A 79 6.94 -2.01 13.86
N VAL A 80 6.46 -2.35 12.66
CA VAL A 80 5.17 -3.04 12.50
C VAL A 80 5.15 -4.38 13.22
N LEU A 81 6.23 -5.18 13.12
CA LEU A 81 6.34 -6.45 13.83
C LEU A 81 6.39 -6.26 15.35
N SER A 82 7.10 -5.25 15.83
CA SER A 82 7.14 -4.91 17.27
C SER A 82 5.76 -4.51 17.79
N THR A 83 5.06 -3.62 17.06
CA THR A 83 3.68 -3.23 17.43
C THR A 83 2.75 -4.44 17.38
N PHE A 84 2.84 -5.29 16.35
CA PHE A 84 2.01 -6.49 16.27
C PHE A 84 2.25 -7.45 17.44
N GLY A 85 3.51 -7.61 17.88
CA GLY A 85 3.83 -8.37 19.09
C GLY A 85 3.16 -7.80 20.34
N ARG A 86 3.19 -6.47 20.53
CA ARG A 86 2.49 -5.82 21.65
C ARG A 86 0.97 -5.98 21.59
N LEU A 87 0.38 -5.90 20.40
CA LEU A 87 -1.06 -6.13 20.20
C LEU A 87 -1.45 -7.57 20.59
N LEU A 88 -0.60 -8.55 20.28
CA LEU A 88 -0.80 -9.93 20.71
C LEU A 88 -0.70 -10.09 22.23
N ASP A 89 0.25 -9.41 22.87
CA ASP A 89 0.39 -9.38 24.33
C ASP A 89 -0.85 -8.78 25.00
N ILE A 90 -1.32 -7.64 24.53
CA ILE A 90 -2.53 -6.97 25.04
C ILE A 90 -3.74 -7.91 24.86
N GLY A 91 -3.90 -8.51 23.69
CA GLY A 91 -4.99 -9.45 23.40
C GLY A 91 -4.94 -10.72 24.26
N GLY A 92 -3.74 -11.21 24.58
CA GLY A 92 -3.56 -12.38 25.43
C GLY A 92 -3.84 -12.14 26.92
N GLN A 93 -3.77 -10.89 27.38
CA GLN A 93 -4.01 -10.53 28.79
C GLN A 93 -5.50 -10.31 29.13
N VAL A 94 -6.37 -10.33 28.14
CA VAL A 94 -7.82 -10.07 28.33
C VAL A 94 -8.57 -11.36 28.61
N GLN A 95 -9.74 -11.28 29.22
CA GLN A 95 -10.60 -12.44 29.49
C GLN A 95 -11.94 -12.28 28.75
N PRO A 96 -12.31 -13.21 27.84
CA PRO A 96 -11.50 -14.33 27.36
C PRO A 96 -10.33 -13.87 26.50
N PRO A 97 -9.16 -14.53 26.56
CA PRO A 97 -8.00 -14.12 25.80
C PRO A 97 -8.26 -14.28 24.28
N LEU A 98 -7.83 -13.29 23.50
CA LEU A 98 -7.80 -13.44 22.05
C LEU A 98 -6.70 -14.43 21.68
N ALA A 99 -7.06 -15.48 20.96
CA ALA A 99 -6.05 -16.39 20.45
C ALA A 99 -5.14 -15.65 19.45
N THR A 100 -3.85 -15.99 19.46
CA THR A 100 -2.85 -15.34 18.58
C THR A 100 -3.20 -15.44 17.10
N GLY A 101 -3.96 -16.47 16.70
CA GLY A 101 -4.46 -16.67 15.35
C GLY A 101 -5.65 -15.80 14.96
N ASP A 102 -6.37 -15.26 15.94
CA ASP A 102 -7.59 -14.47 15.70
C ASP A 102 -7.30 -13.01 15.35
N LEU A 103 -6.15 -12.49 15.78
CA LEU A 103 -5.76 -11.13 15.54
C LEU A 103 -5.01 -10.99 14.20
N ALA A 104 -5.39 -10.01 13.39
CA ALA A 104 -4.67 -9.64 12.19
C ALA A 104 -4.47 -8.12 12.09
N LEU A 105 -3.27 -7.73 11.69
CA LEU A 105 -2.88 -6.33 11.42
C LEU A 105 -2.69 -6.14 9.93
N HIS A 106 -3.36 -5.13 9.36
CA HIS A 106 -3.27 -4.80 7.94
C HIS A 106 -2.83 -3.36 7.76
N ILE A 107 -1.95 -3.14 6.79
CA ILE A 107 -1.53 -1.81 6.36
C ILE A 107 -2.08 -1.55 4.97
N TRP A 108 -2.80 -0.47 4.82
CA TRP A 108 -3.45 -0.04 3.59
C TRP A 108 -2.85 1.26 3.12
N ARG A 109 -2.57 1.35 1.81
CA ARG A 109 -2.07 2.55 1.18
C ARG A 109 -3.05 3.05 0.13
N LYS A 110 -3.31 4.35 0.13
CA LYS A 110 -4.07 5.01 -0.92
C LYS A 110 -3.27 4.99 -2.22
N ARG A 111 -3.85 4.43 -3.28
CA ARG A 111 -3.27 4.43 -4.62
C ARG A 111 -4.28 4.89 -5.66
N ARG A 112 -3.82 5.71 -6.59
CA ARG A 112 -4.57 6.02 -7.80
C ARG A 112 -4.42 4.87 -8.78
N THR A 113 -5.50 4.50 -9.44
CA THR A 113 -5.52 3.47 -10.49
C THR A 113 -6.17 4.03 -11.74
N LEU A 114 -5.95 3.41 -12.90
CA LEU A 114 -6.59 3.84 -14.15
C LEU A 114 -8.13 3.85 -14.04
N ARG A 115 -8.72 2.94 -13.24
CA ARG A 115 -10.17 2.90 -13.00
C ARG A 115 -10.65 3.95 -11.99
N HIS A 116 -9.77 4.46 -11.14
CA HIS A 116 -10.07 5.45 -10.09
C HIS A 116 -8.96 6.50 -10.03
N PRO A 117 -8.83 7.36 -11.08
CA PRO A 117 -7.71 8.28 -11.20
C PRO A 117 -7.78 9.45 -10.20
N VAL A 118 -8.99 9.88 -9.83
CA VAL A 118 -9.19 11.05 -8.95
C VAL A 118 -9.20 10.63 -7.48
N GLN A 119 -10.11 9.75 -7.09
CA GLN A 119 -10.28 9.36 -5.69
C GLN A 119 -9.23 8.34 -5.23
N GLY A 120 -8.85 7.41 -6.14
CA GLY A 120 -7.99 6.29 -5.81
C GLY A 120 -8.76 5.14 -5.12
N VAL A 121 -8.00 4.17 -4.63
CA VAL A 121 -8.48 3.02 -3.84
C VAL A 121 -7.46 2.72 -2.75
N LEU A 122 -7.91 2.08 -1.67
CA LEU A 122 -6.99 1.53 -0.68
C LEU A 122 -6.49 0.16 -1.15
N LYS A 123 -5.19 0.03 -1.28
CA LYS A 123 -4.54 -1.25 -1.55
C LYS A 123 -3.82 -1.72 -0.30
N ARG A 124 -4.07 -2.97 0.08
CA ARG A 124 -3.36 -3.63 1.17
C ARG A 124 -1.91 -3.86 0.76
N VAL A 125 -0.98 -3.30 1.52
CA VAL A 125 0.47 -3.40 1.28
C VAL A 125 1.11 -4.45 2.16
N ALA A 126 0.58 -4.67 3.36
CA ALA A 126 1.07 -5.69 4.28
C ALA A 126 -0.07 -6.29 5.11
N THR A 127 0.12 -7.53 5.51
CA THR A 127 -0.74 -8.25 6.44
C THR A 127 0.16 -9.03 7.38
N TYR A 128 -0.11 -8.92 8.67
CA TYR A 128 0.54 -9.67 9.74
C TYR A 128 -0.54 -10.46 10.46
N ARG A 129 -0.42 -11.77 10.43
CA ARG A 129 -1.34 -12.72 11.06
C ARG A 129 -0.57 -13.99 11.38
N MET A 130 -0.85 -14.58 12.54
CA MET A 130 -0.20 -15.84 12.94
C MET A 130 -0.91 -17.06 12.36
N ALA A 131 -2.21 -16.98 12.07
CA ALA A 131 -2.96 -18.02 11.39
C ALA A 131 -2.77 -18.01 9.87
N SER A 132 -3.24 -19.08 9.19
CA SER A 132 -3.22 -19.19 7.74
C SER A 132 -3.99 -18.04 7.07
N TYR A 133 -3.46 -17.56 5.95
CA TYR A 133 -4.10 -16.48 5.20
C TYR A 133 -5.39 -16.97 4.52
N PRO A 134 -6.50 -16.24 4.62
CA PRO A 134 -7.69 -16.55 3.85
C PRO A 134 -7.39 -16.44 2.35
N THR A 135 -7.93 -17.37 1.56
CA THR A 135 -7.72 -17.47 0.11
C THR A 135 -8.23 -16.25 -0.66
N THR A 136 -9.21 -15.53 -0.12
CA THR A 136 -9.83 -14.35 -0.75
C THR A 136 -9.11 -13.06 -0.38
N ARG A 137 -8.20 -12.60 -1.26
CA ARG A 137 -7.48 -11.32 -1.11
C ARG A 137 -8.10 -10.15 -1.90
N SER A 138 -9.29 -10.30 -2.47
CA SER A 138 -9.83 -9.40 -3.49
C SER A 138 -10.49 -8.13 -2.97
N PHE A 139 -10.62 -7.94 -1.65
CA PHE A 139 -11.24 -6.73 -1.11
C PHE A 139 -10.34 -5.51 -1.27
N SER A 140 -10.77 -4.54 -2.07
CA SER A 140 -10.11 -3.24 -2.25
C SER A 140 -11.10 -2.14 -1.88
N PRO A 141 -11.11 -1.69 -0.63
CA PRO A 141 -12.10 -0.74 -0.14
C PRO A 141 -11.94 0.61 -0.83
N ARG A 142 -13.10 1.19 -1.19
CA ARG A 142 -13.22 2.56 -1.67
C ARG A 142 -13.47 3.50 -0.50
N LYS A 143 -13.36 4.81 -0.75
CA LYS A 143 -13.70 5.82 0.24
C LYS A 143 -15.16 5.63 0.69
N GLY A 144 -15.37 5.47 2.00
CA GLY A 144 -16.70 5.28 2.59
C GLY A 144 -17.21 3.84 2.61
N VAL A 145 -16.45 2.82 2.15
CA VAL A 145 -16.90 1.42 2.09
C VAL A 145 -16.04 0.54 3.00
N GLY A 146 -16.67 -0.15 3.93
CA GLY A 146 -16.02 -0.92 4.98
C GLY A 146 -15.32 -0.01 6.02
N VAL A 147 -14.87 -0.57 7.15
CA VAL A 147 -14.24 0.20 8.24
C VAL A 147 -13.05 1.02 7.75
N VAL A 148 -12.17 0.44 6.95
CA VAL A 148 -11.01 1.15 6.39
C VAL A 148 -11.41 2.25 5.40
N GLY A 149 -12.49 2.07 4.64
CA GLY A 149 -13.04 3.09 3.76
C GLY A 149 -13.73 4.22 4.50
N LEU A 150 -14.39 3.91 5.61
CA LEU A 150 -14.99 4.90 6.53
C LEU A 150 -13.89 5.69 7.25
N CYS A 151 -12.83 5.04 7.71
CA CYS A 151 -11.65 5.70 8.26
C CYS A 151 -11.07 6.72 7.26
N TRP A 152 -11.01 6.36 5.96
CA TRP A 152 -10.61 7.29 4.92
C TRP A 152 -11.63 8.43 4.68
N LEU A 153 -12.93 8.15 4.77
CA LEU A 153 -13.98 9.14 4.55
C LEU A 153 -13.95 10.22 5.61
N TYR A 154 -13.88 9.79 6.87
CA TYR A 154 -13.95 10.68 8.03
C TYR A 154 -12.59 11.21 8.47
N ASP A 155 -11.49 10.65 7.92
CA ASP A 155 -10.11 10.94 8.32
C ASP A 155 -9.91 10.86 9.85
N ARG A 156 -10.50 9.85 10.47
CA ARG A 156 -10.41 9.56 11.91
C ARG A 156 -10.44 8.07 12.17
N GLU A 157 -10.22 7.71 13.40
CA GLU A 157 -10.40 6.34 13.89
C GLU A 157 -11.84 5.89 13.71
N VAL A 158 -12.00 4.65 13.29
CA VAL A 158 -13.30 4.00 13.07
C VAL A 158 -13.20 2.56 13.54
N ASP A 159 -14.14 2.16 14.32
CA ASP A 159 -14.32 0.80 14.83
C ASP A 159 -15.69 0.26 14.41
N PHE A 160 -15.82 -1.04 14.40
CA PHE A 160 -17.08 -1.69 14.10
C PHE A 160 -17.15 -3.09 14.72
N ASP A 161 -18.24 -3.33 15.47
CA ASP A 161 -18.60 -4.65 15.96
C ASP A 161 -19.42 -5.39 14.89
N VAL A 162 -18.79 -6.37 14.26
CA VAL A 162 -19.40 -7.15 13.16
C VAL A 162 -20.11 -8.40 13.70
N GLU A 163 -19.72 -8.89 14.87
CA GLU A 163 -20.22 -10.15 15.43
C GLU A 163 -21.75 -10.17 15.59
N PRO A 164 -22.41 -9.14 16.20
CA PRO A 164 -23.86 -9.09 16.33
C PRO A 164 -24.56 -9.04 14.96
N LEU A 165 -23.96 -8.34 13.99
CA LEU A 165 -24.50 -8.27 12.64
C LEU A 165 -24.37 -9.60 11.90
N ALA A 166 -23.23 -10.27 12.02
CA ALA A 166 -22.98 -11.56 11.40
C ALA A 166 -23.94 -12.64 11.92
N ALA A 167 -24.26 -12.60 13.23
CA ALA A 167 -25.24 -13.49 13.84
C ALA A 167 -26.68 -13.23 13.34
N ARG A 168 -27.03 -11.97 13.07
CA ARG A 168 -28.37 -11.56 12.64
C ARG A 168 -28.59 -11.65 11.15
N LEU A 169 -27.58 -11.32 10.33
CA LEU A 169 -27.67 -11.22 8.87
C LEU A 169 -27.13 -12.50 8.24
N THR A 170 -27.97 -13.51 8.17
CA THR A 170 -27.58 -14.86 7.70
C THR A 170 -27.65 -15.03 6.19
N ASP A 171 -28.53 -14.26 5.53
CA ASP A 171 -28.80 -14.32 4.09
C ASP A 171 -29.01 -12.92 3.50
N GLU A 172 -29.09 -12.85 2.15
CA GLU A 172 -29.23 -11.59 1.42
C GLU A 172 -30.55 -10.87 1.72
N ALA A 173 -31.65 -11.62 1.90
CA ALA A 173 -32.97 -11.03 2.16
C ALA A 173 -33.02 -10.34 3.53
N THR A 174 -32.46 -10.97 4.58
CA THR A 174 -32.35 -10.36 5.90
C THR A 174 -31.40 -9.16 5.89
N PHE A 175 -30.32 -9.23 5.09
CA PHE A 175 -29.41 -8.12 4.91
C PHE A 175 -30.09 -6.93 4.23
N ASP A 176 -30.79 -7.12 3.12
CA ASP A 176 -31.48 -6.06 2.39
C ASP A 176 -32.61 -5.43 3.22
N SER A 177 -33.35 -6.24 3.96
CA SER A 177 -34.34 -5.77 4.90
C SER A 177 -33.73 -4.89 5.99
N PHE A 178 -32.61 -5.32 6.56
CA PHE A 178 -31.88 -4.56 7.58
C PHE A 178 -31.35 -3.23 7.03
N VAL A 179 -30.76 -3.24 5.84
CA VAL A 179 -30.28 -2.02 5.17
C VAL A 179 -31.43 -1.06 4.86
N SER A 180 -32.58 -1.57 4.43
CA SER A 180 -33.76 -0.75 4.16
C SER A 180 -34.29 -0.06 5.40
N GLN A 181 -34.18 -0.69 6.57
CA GLN A 181 -34.67 -0.16 7.85
C GLN A 181 -33.65 0.79 8.53
N HIS A 182 -32.36 0.48 8.47
CA HIS A 182 -31.32 1.15 9.24
C HIS A 182 -30.35 1.98 8.38
N GLY A 183 -30.49 1.90 7.05
CA GLY A 183 -29.60 2.55 6.11
C GLY A 183 -28.29 1.78 5.83
N PRO A 184 -27.60 2.08 4.72
CA PRO A 184 -26.39 1.36 4.32
C PRO A 184 -25.19 1.58 5.26
N ALA A 185 -25.20 2.67 6.02
CA ALA A 185 -24.13 2.95 6.99
C ALA A 185 -24.10 1.93 8.15
N SER A 186 -25.24 1.33 8.49
CA SER A 186 -25.37 0.30 9.53
C SER A 186 -24.61 -0.99 9.22
N VAL A 187 -24.29 -1.22 7.94
CA VAL A 187 -23.48 -2.33 7.45
C VAL A 187 -22.20 -1.82 6.76
N MET A 188 -21.66 -0.69 7.20
CA MET A 188 -20.42 -0.10 6.68
C MET A 188 -20.47 0.20 5.18
N ASN A 189 -21.62 0.48 4.60
CA ASN A 189 -21.86 0.66 3.17
C ASN A 189 -21.39 -0.54 2.31
N LEU A 190 -21.40 -1.73 2.86
CA LEU A 190 -21.08 -2.97 2.14
C LEU A 190 -22.29 -3.47 1.35
N THR A 191 -22.03 -4.18 0.27
CA THR A 191 -23.03 -5.04 -0.40
C THR A 191 -23.07 -6.39 0.30
N TRP A 192 -24.15 -7.16 0.16
CA TRP A 192 -24.25 -8.53 0.69
C TRP A 192 -23.04 -9.37 0.34
N LYS A 193 -22.69 -9.43 -0.93
CA LYS A 193 -21.52 -10.19 -1.41
C LYS A 193 -20.22 -9.81 -0.70
N THR A 194 -20.05 -8.54 -0.38
CA THR A 194 -18.84 -8.07 0.31
C THR A 194 -18.93 -8.30 1.82
N PHE A 195 -20.12 -8.14 2.39
CA PHE A 195 -20.39 -8.43 3.80
C PHE A 195 -20.14 -9.91 4.11
N GLU A 196 -20.62 -10.81 3.27
CA GLU A 196 -20.41 -12.26 3.41
C GLU A 196 -18.92 -12.63 3.46
N VAL A 197 -18.09 -11.95 2.66
CA VAL A 197 -16.64 -12.16 2.66
C VAL A 197 -15.98 -11.69 3.96
N VAL A 198 -16.52 -10.67 4.63
CA VAL A 198 -15.89 -10.05 5.81
C VAL A 198 -16.58 -10.37 7.13
N LYS A 199 -17.78 -10.93 7.13
CA LYS A 199 -18.58 -11.20 8.34
C LYS A 199 -17.92 -12.14 9.36
N HIS A 200 -16.96 -12.96 8.93
CA HIS A 200 -16.17 -13.82 9.82
C HIS A 200 -15.20 -13.05 10.72
N ARG A 201 -15.04 -11.75 10.50
CA ARG A 201 -14.24 -10.85 11.34
C ARG A 201 -15.17 -10.22 12.35
N GLY A 202 -15.19 -10.73 13.57
CA GLY A 202 -16.12 -10.29 14.61
C GLY A 202 -15.94 -8.82 14.98
N ALA A 203 -14.72 -8.32 14.99
CA ALA A 203 -14.41 -6.93 15.33
C ALA A 203 -13.35 -6.34 14.39
N VAL A 204 -13.50 -5.07 14.03
CA VAL A 204 -12.55 -4.35 13.18
C VAL A 204 -12.34 -2.94 13.71
N PHE A 205 -11.07 -2.53 13.81
CA PHE A 205 -10.66 -1.17 14.13
C PHE A 205 -9.72 -0.65 13.04
N ALA A 206 -9.83 0.64 12.69
CA ALA A 206 -8.94 1.28 11.72
C ALA A 206 -8.53 2.69 12.19
N THR A 207 -7.24 3.01 12.03
CA THR A 207 -6.66 4.33 12.32
C THR A 207 -6.00 4.90 11.06
N PRO A 208 -6.11 6.23 10.79
CA PRO A 208 -5.54 6.83 9.60
C PRO A 208 -4.02 6.96 9.69
N ILE A 209 -3.36 6.79 8.55
CA ILE A 209 -1.96 7.17 8.35
C ILE A 209 -1.95 8.52 7.64
N ARG A 210 -1.30 9.52 8.24
CA ARG A 210 -1.14 10.85 7.65
C ARG A 210 0.33 11.14 7.41
N ASN A 211 0.62 11.76 6.27
CA ASN A 211 2.00 12.19 5.97
C ASN A 211 2.39 13.44 6.78
N GLY A 212 3.64 13.88 6.64
CA GLY A 212 4.18 15.07 7.33
C GLY A 212 3.41 16.38 7.04
N ARG A 213 2.50 16.39 6.04
CA ARG A 213 1.60 17.51 5.72
C ARG A 213 0.18 17.28 6.25
N ASN A 214 -0.01 16.38 7.18
CA ASN A 214 -1.30 15.99 7.78
C ASN A 214 -2.35 15.52 6.75
N ARG A 215 -1.93 14.94 5.61
CA ARG A 215 -2.84 14.42 4.58
C ARG A 215 -2.97 12.91 4.74
N PHE A 216 -4.20 12.41 4.59
CA PHE A 216 -4.47 10.97 4.57
C PHE A 216 -3.75 10.27 3.41
N VAL A 217 -2.90 9.31 3.71
CA VAL A 217 -2.13 8.52 2.75
C VAL A 217 -2.41 7.03 2.82
N GLY A 218 -3.10 6.60 3.86
CA GLY A 218 -3.49 5.21 4.09
C GLY A 218 -4.11 5.04 5.45
N CYS A 219 -4.30 3.79 5.85
CA CYS A 219 -4.72 3.45 7.21
C CYS A 219 -4.11 2.12 7.66
N ILE A 220 -4.11 1.92 8.96
CA ILE A 220 -3.82 0.64 9.59
C ILE A 220 -5.16 0.11 10.08
N SER A 221 -5.42 -1.18 9.90
CA SER A 221 -6.56 -1.84 10.53
C SER A 221 -6.12 -3.08 11.30
N VAL A 222 -6.78 -3.30 12.41
CA VAL A 222 -6.73 -4.54 13.18
C VAL A 222 -8.09 -5.18 13.09
N ASP A 223 -8.12 -6.48 12.84
CA ASP A 223 -9.34 -7.27 12.92
C ASP A 223 -9.12 -8.49 13.82
N ALA A 224 -10.17 -8.88 14.51
CA ALA A 224 -10.22 -10.05 15.34
C ALA A 224 -11.50 -10.85 15.03
N SER A 225 -11.51 -12.16 15.32
CA SER A 225 -12.70 -13.02 15.13
C SER A 225 -13.81 -12.69 16.15
N HIS A 226 -13.44 -12.17 17.31
CA HIS A 226 -14.29 -11.74 18.43
C HIS A 226 -13.57 -10.69 19.27
N GLY A 227 -14.20 -10.24 20.36
CA GLY A 227 -13.54 -9.38 21.35
C GLY A 227 -13.46 -7.92 20.92
N TYR A 228 -14.58 -7.37 20.48
CA TYR A 228 -14.69 -5.95 20.11
C TYR A 228 -14.19 -5.00 21.21
N ASP A 229 -14.58 -5.23 22.48
CA ASP A 229 -14.15 -4.42 23.61
C ASP A 229 -12.62 -4.41 23.80
N VAL A 230 -11.96 -5.51 23.40
CA VAL A 230 -10.50 -5.61 23.46
C VAL A 230 -9.84 -4.68 22.46
N LEU A 231 -10.41 -4.57 21.26
CA LEU A 231 -9.89 -3.67 20.22
C LEU A 231 -10.07 -2.20 20.57
N LEU A 232 -11.04 -1.86 21.47
CA LEU A 232 -11.27 -0.50 21.94
C LEU A 232 -10.45 -0.13 23.19
N ARG A 233 -9.63 -1.03 23.72
CA ARG A 233 -8.75 -0.69 24.84
C ARG A 233 -7.81 0.44 24.46
N ARG A 234 -7.66 1.37 25.39
CA ARG A 234 -6.85 2.58 25.20
C ARG A 234 -5.39 2.26 24.82
N ASP A 235 -4.79 1.28 25.48
CA ASP A 235 -3.42 0.85 25.20
C ASP A 235 -3.25 0.32 23.76
N LEU A 236 -4.25 -0.41 23.23
CA LEU A 236 -4.25 -0.90 21.85
C LEU A 236 -4.42 0.28 20.87
N LEU A 237 -5.35 1.19 21.14
CA LEU A 237 -5.58 2.36 20.30
C LEU A 237 -4.33 3.26 20.24
N GLU A 238 -3.66 3.48 21.36
CA GLU A 238 -2.42 4.26 21.43
C GLU A 238 -1.29 3.60 20.62
N GLU A 239 -1.10 2.28 20.70
CA GLU A 239 -0.11 1.56 19.89
C GLU A 239 -0.41 1.67 18.39
N MET A 240 -1.67 1.56 18.00
CA MET A 240 -2.08 1.70 16.60
C MET A 240 -1.86 3.12 16.08
N SER A 241 -2.21 4.13 16.87
CA SER A 241 -2.01 5.54 16.54
C SER A 241 -0.52 5.87 16.40
N ASN A 242 0.31 5.41 17.36
CA ASN A 242 1.76 5.57 17.33
C ASN A 242 2.39 4.92 16.09
N LEU A 243 1.93 3.73 15.72
CA LEU A 243 2.37 3.07 14.49
C LEU A 243 1.95 3.87 13.26
N GLY A 244 0.73 4.39 13.22
CA GLY A 244 0.22 5.25 12.13
C GLY A 244 1.07 6.50 11.94
N MET A 245 1.42 7.18 13.03
CA MET A 245 2.32 8.35 12.99
C MET A 245 3.74 7.97 12.52
N ALA A 246 4.28 6.86 13.00
CA ALA A 246 5.61 6.40 12.63
C ALA A 246 5.69 6.08 11.13
N ILE A 247 4.70 5.35 10.59
CA ILE A 247 4.64 5.03 9.16
C ILE A 247 4.45 6.30 8.31
N GLY A 248 3.62 7.23 8.77
CA GLY A 248 3.35 8.48 8.05
C GLY A 248 4.58 9.39 7.90
N ARG A 249 5.52 9.35 8.87
CA ARG A 249 6.79 10.11 8.83
C ARG A 249 7.82 9.53 7.86
N GLU A 250 7.72 8.26 7.52
CA GLU A 250 8.69 7.54 6.68
C GLU A 250 8.40 7.67 5.16
N ASP A 251 7.69 8.73 4.72
CA ASP A 251 7.30 8.93 3.32
C ASP A 251 6.59 7.71 2.70
N PHE A 252 5.65 7.16 3.44
CA PHE A 252 4.85 5.99 3.07
C PHE A 252 4.23 6.07 1.66
N GLU A 253 4.09 7.29 1.13
CA GLU A 253 3.60 7.53 -0.24
C GLU A 253 4.59 7.08 -1.31
N CYS A 254 5.88 7.10 -1.01
CA CYS A 254 6.96 6.88 -1.97
C CYS A 254 7.45 5.43 -2.05
N THR A 255 7.09 4.59 -1.09
CA THR A 255 7.39 3.15 -1.07
C THR A 255 6.28 2.35 -1.72
#